data_825824fce8a52544564d9ae283274646
#
_entry.id   825824fce8a52544564d9ae283274646
#
_cell.length_a   1.000
_cell.length_b   1.000
_cell.length_c   1.000
_cell.angle_alpha   90.00
_cell.angle_beta   90.00
_cell.angle_gamma   90.00
#
_symmetry.space_group_name_H-M   'P 1'
#
loop_
_entity.id
_entity.type
_entity.pdbx_description
1 polymer ?
#
loop_
_entity_poly.entity_id
_entity_poly.type
_entity_poly.pdbx_seq_one_letter_code
_entity_poly.pdbx_strand_id
1 'polypeptide(L)'
;HPKFNKSVEELLNECDDNSVLKPINIWLKNPSKAYDFSLYNYVAIEGNIGAGKTSLATTMSKEFNAKLILERFADNPFLPKFYKEPQRYAFTLEMSFLADRYQQISDDLSQLDLFKDFIVSDYDVFKSLIFSKITLPKDEFMLYRKLFYQVYKDIPKPDLYVYLYQNTERLQENIKKRGRKYEKEIQDEYLDKINAGYLDFLKSHPEFNVKIIDISEKDFVK
;
A
#
# COMPACT_ATOMS: atom_id res chain seq x y z
N HIS A 1 21.03 18.38 0.26
CA HIS A 1 20.68 19.17 -0.93
C HIS A 1 19.37 19.89 -0.67
N PRO A 2 19.28 21.23 -0.81
CA PRO A 2 18.15 22.02 -0.31
C PRO A 2 16.94 22.09 -1.26
N LYS A 3 16.63 21.04 -2.01
CA LYS A 3 15.52 21.01 -2.99
C LYS A 3 14.41 20.00 -2.67
N PHE A 4 14.35 19.43 -1.48
CA PHE A 4 13.45 18.31 -1.19
C PHE A 4 12.40 18.58 -0.10
N ASN A 5 12.01 19.82 0.13
CA ASN A 5 10.89 20.14 1.01
C ASN A 5 9.67 20.65 0.22
N LYS A 6 9.17 19.85 -0.71
CA LYS A 6 7.77 20.06 -1.12
C LYS A 6 6.88 19.49 -0.03
N SER A 7 5.94 20.28 0.45
CA SER A 7 4.95 19.84 1.43
C SER A 7 4.06 18.75 0.83
N VAL A 8 3.41 17.96 1.68
CA VAL A 8 2.41 16.98 1.24
C VAL A 8 1.33 17.65 0.37
N GLU A 9 0.93 18.88 0.71
CA GLU A 9 -0.03 19.69 -0.05
C GLU A 9 0.46 20.02 -1.46
N GLU A 10 1.74 20.34 -1.66
CA GLU A 10 2.30 20.58 -3.01
C GLU A 10 2.30 19.34 -3.87
N LEU A 11 2.54 18.14 -3.27
CA LEU A 11 2.46 16.87 -3.96
C LEU A 11 1.03 16.47 -4.32
N LEU A 12 0.08 16.74 -3.43
CA LEU A 12 -1.34 16.51 -3.68
C LEU A 12 -1.86 17.41 -4.81
N ASN A 13 -1.38 18.65 -4.89
CA ASN A 13 -1.75 19.61 -5.94
C ASN A 13 -1.10 19.29 -7.29
N GLU A 14 0.12 18.74 -7.33
CA GLU A 14 0.77 18.32 -8.59
C GLU A 14 0.18 17.04 -9.21
N CYS A 15 -0.53 16.23 -8.41
CA CYS A 15 -1.23 15.03 -8.89
C CYS A 15 -2.59 15.33 -9.55
N ASP A 16 -2.91 16.58 -9.81
CA ASP A 16 -4.22 17.03 -10.26
C ASP A 16 -4.46 16.92 -11.77
N ASP A 17 -3.86 15.95 -12.42
CA ASP A 17 -4.25 15.60 -13.78
C ASP A 17 -5.48 14.70 -13.77
N ASN A 18 -6.58 15.39 -13.99
CA ASN A 18 -7.95 15.08 -13.62
C ASN A 18 -8.65 13.92 -14.35
N SER A 19 -8.00 13.22 -15.29
CA SER A 19 -8.73 12.26 -16.13
C SER A 19 -9.00 10.92 -15.43
N VAL A 20 -8.12 10.50 -14.53
CA VAL A 20 -8.15 9.16 -13.92
C VAL A 20 -8.59 9.17 -12.45
N LEU A 21 -8.25 10.23 -11.70
CA LEU A 21 -8.70 10.36 -10.30
C LEU A 21 -10.17 10.75 -10.17
N LYS A 22 -10.71 11.41 -11.19
CA LYS A 22 -12.09 11.85 -11.17
C LYS A 22 -13.05 10.70 -10.85
N PRO A 23 -12.93 9.50 -11.45
CA PRO A 23 -13.75 8.36 -11.09
C PRO A 23 -13.61 7.94 -9.63
N ILE A 24 -12.40 7.75 -9.12
CA ILE A 24 -12.17 7.28 -7.75
C ILE A 24 -12.62 8.33 -6.73
N ASN A 25 -12.27 9.60 -6.91
CA ASN A 25 -12.68 10.69 -6.02
C ASN A 25 -14.18 10.94 -6.05
N ILE A 26 -14.80 10.86 -7.22
CA ILE A 26 -16.27 11.03 -7.34
C ILE A 26 -16.96 9.78 -6.76
N TRP A 27 -16.42 8.58 -6.97
CA TRP A 27 -16.94 7.37 -6.37
C TRP A 27 -16.84 7.41 -4.84
N LEU A 28 -15.73 7.85 -4.25
CA LEU A 28 -15.60 8.06 -2.81
C LEU A 28 -16.61 9.07 -2.26
N LYS A 29 -17.05 10.02 -3.09
CA LYS A 29 -18.12 11.00 -2.75
C LYS A 29 -19.53 10.47 -3.03
N ASN A 30 -19.69 9.62 -4.04
CA ASN A 30 -20.97 9.09 -4.53
C ASN A 30 -20.79 7.62 -4.98
N PRO A 31 -20.76 6.66 -4.07
CA PRO A 31 -20.48 5.25 -4.40
C PRO A 31 -21.54 4.59 -5.28
N SER A 32 -22.69 5.23 -5.52
CA SER A 32 -23.76 4.71 -6.38
C SER A 32 -23.61 5.00 -7.88
N LYS A 33 -22.55 5.74 -8.30
CA LYS A 33 -22.30 5.99 -9.73
C LYS A 33 -21.45 4.90 -10.34
N ALA A 34 -21.86 4.37 -11.50
CA ALA A 34 -21.03 3.48 -12.31
C ALA A 34 -19.84 4.22 -12.90
N TYR A 35 -18.63 3.67 -12.73
CA TYR A 35 -17.39 4.17 -13.30
C TYR A 35 -16.73 3.06 -14.12
N ASP A 36 -16.06 3.46 -15.18
CA ASP A 36 -15.35 2.55 -16.07
C ASP A 36 -13.86 2.47 -15.67
N PHE A 37 -13.43 1.30 -15.21
CA PHE A 37 -12.03 0.97 -14.93
C PHE A 37 -11.41 0.12 -16.05
N SER A 38 -12.07 -0.03 -17.21
CA SER A 38 -11.61 -0.86 -18.32
C SER A 38 -10.25 -0.47 -18.91
N LEU A 39 -9.74 0.72 -18.55
CA LEU A 39 -8.41 1.19 -18.94
C LEU A 39 -7.27 0.51 -18.18
N TYR A 40 -7.56 -0.22 -17.10
CA TYR A 40 -6.57 -0.84 -16.23
C TYR A 40 -6.80 -2.34 -16.12
N ASN A 41 -5.74 -3.12 -16.23
CA ASN A 41 -5.77 -4.55 -15.96
C ASN A 41 -5.46 -4.85 -14.48
N TYR A 42 -4.61 -4.00 -13.86
CA TYR A 42 -4.19 -4.18 -12.48
C TYR A 42 -4.07 -2.84 -11.74
N VAL A 43 -4.85 -2.71 -10.66
CA VAL A 43 -4.85 -1.54 -9.76
C VAL A 43 -4.35 -1.99 -8.39
N ALA A 44 -3.30 -1.36 -7.86
CA ALA A 44 -2.83 -1.58 -6.49
C ALA A 44 -3.24 -0.41 -5.59
N ILE A 45 -3.84 -0.72 -4.44
CA ILE A 45 -4.20 0.25 -3.42
C ILE A 45 -3.17 0.18 -2.30
N GLU A 46 -2.42 1.25 -2.16
CA GLU A 46 -1.36 1.38 -1.18
C GLU A 46 -1.65 2.47 -0.15
N GLY A 47 -0.90 2.47 0.94
CA GLY A 47 -1.05 3.41 2.03
C GLY A 47 -0.56 2.84 3.35
N ASN A 48 -0.56 3.65 4.36
CA ASN A 48 -0.06 3.31 5.70
C ASN A 48 -0.92 2.26 6.42
N ILE A 49 -0.45 1.79 7.56
CA ILE A 49 -1.21 0.94 8.48
C ILE A 49 -2.43 1.73 8.96
N GLY A 50 -3.61 1.15 8.84
CA GLY A 50 -4.86 1.83 9.21
C GLY A 50 -5.50 2.72 8.15
N ALA A 51 -4.88 2.89 6.96
CA ALA A 51 -5.39 3.74 5.88
C ALA A 51 -6.65 3.20 5.15
N GLY A 52 -7.17 2.03 5.50
CA GLY A 52 -8.40 1.51 4.91
C GLY A 52 -8.25 0.81 3.55
N LYS A 53 -7.03 0.47 3.14
CA LYS A 53 -6.72 -0.21 1.86
C LYS A 53 -7.62 -1.40 1.56
N THR A 54 -7.68 -2.34 2.49
CA THR A 54 -8.48 -3.56 2.36
C THR A 54 -9.96 -3.27 2.17
N SER A 55 -10.49 -2.28 2.88
CA SER A 55 -11.89 -1.85 2.76
C SER A 55 -12.17 -1.28 1.37
N LEU A 56 -11.28 -0.39 0.88
CA LEU A 56 -11.42 0.19 -0.45
C LEU A 56 -11.30 -0.89 -1.54
N ALA A 57 -10.27 -1.75 -1.48
CA ALA A 57 -10.07 -2.83 -2.44
C ALA A 57 -11.27 -3.78 -2.49
N THR A 58 -11.80 -4.16 -1.32
CA THR A 58 -12.97 -5.04 -1.23
C THR A 58 -14.22 -4.39 -1.82
N THR A 59 -14.43 -3.12 -1.58
CA THR A 59 -15.59 -2.40 -2.13
C THR A 59 -15.46 -2.24 -3.63
N MET A 60 -14.27 -1.84 -4.13
CA MET A 60 -14.01 -1.74 -5.58
C MET A 60 -14.20 -3.08 -6.29
N SER A 61 -13.73 -4.17 -5.70
CA SER A 61 -13.89 -5.51 -6.28
C SER A 61 -15.37 -5.87 -6.49
N LYS A 62 -16.24 -5.51 -5.55
CA LYS A 62 -17.68 -5.79 -5.64
C LYS A 62 -18.41 -4.88 -6.64
N GLU A 63 -18.10 -3.58 -6.57
CA GLU A 63 -18.79 -2.56 -7.38
C GLU A 63 -18.38 -2.62 -8.86
N PHE A 64 -17.14 -2.99 -9.16
CA PHE A 64 -16.57 -2.95 -10.51
C PHE A 64 -16.13 -4.32 -11.04
N ASN A 65 -16.67 -5.39 -10.50
CA ASN A 65 -16.40 -6.77 -10.93
C ASN A 65 -14.91 -7.13 -11.02
N ALA A 66 -14.05 -6.61 -10.11
CA ALA A 66 -12.62 -6.91 -10.14
C ALA A 66 -12.27 -8.20 -9.39
N LYS A 67 -11.17 -8.87 -9.81
CA LYS A 67 -10.54 -9.92 -9.03
C LYS A 67 -9.82 -9.27 -7.84
N LEU A 68 -10.18 -9.68 -6.61
CA LEU A 68 -9.61 -9.14 -5.38
C LEU A 68 -8.40 -9.95 -4.92
N ILE A 69 -7.27 -9.25 -4.70
CA ILE A 69 -6.08 -9.82 -4.07
C ILE A 69 -5.83 -9.10 -2.75
N LEU A 70 -5.88 -9.81 -1.63
CA LEU A 70 -5.64 -9.26 -0.29
C LEU A 70 -4.35 -9.80 0.30
N GLU A 71 -3.55 -8.91 0.91
CA GLU A 71 -2.31 -9.27 1.58
C GLU A 71 -2.55 -10.27 2.73
N ARG A 72 -1.88 -11.42 2.66
CA ARG A 72 -1.91 -12.45 3.71
C ARG A 72 -0.82 -12.16 4.74
N PHE A 73 -1.14 -11.46 5.81
CA PHE A 73 -0.17 -11.10 6.86
C PHE A 73 -0.60 -11.56 8.27
N ALA A 74 -1.88 -11.92 8.45
CA ALA A 74 -2.45 -12.18 9.77
C ALA A 74 -1.78 -13.36 10.49
N ASP A 75 -1.34 -14.36 9.74
CA ASP A 75 -0.74 -15.60 10.26
C ASP A 75 0.80 -15.52 10.35
N ASN A 76 1.40 -14.35 10.07
CA ASN A 76 2.85 -14.21 10.14
C ASN A 76 3.33 -14.28 11.61
N PRO A 77 4.11 -15.32 11.99
CA PRO A 77 4.49 -15.54 13.39
C PRO A 77 5.51 -14.53 13.92
N PHE A 78 6.14 -13.75 13.03
CA PHE A 78 7.15 -12.77 13.38
C PHE A 78 6.56 -11.39 13.64
N LEU A 79 5.38 -11.09 13.08
CA LEU A 79 4.76 -9.77 13.21
C LEU A 79 4.50 -9.35 14.68
N PRO A 80 3.91 -10.18 15.54
CA PRO A 80 3.75 -9.84 16.96
C PRO A 80 5.07 -9.75 17.72
N LYS A 81 6.10 -10.51 17.29
CA LYS A 81 7.44 -10.47 17.91
C LYS A 81 8.17 -9.17 17.53
N PHE A 82 8.03 -8.73 16.27
CA PHE A 82 8.62 -7.49 15.79
C PHE A 82 8.10 -6.28 16.58
N TYR A 83 6.80 -6.17 16.83
CA TYR A 83 6.27 -5.04 17.60
C TYR A 83 6.78 -4.99 19.05
N LYS A 84 7.17 -6.14 19.63
CA LYS A 84 7.77 -6.21 20.97
C LYS A 84 9.29 -5.94 20.97
N GLU A 85 10.00 -6.51 20.00
CA GLU A 85 11.45 -6.47 19.92
C GLU A 85 11.89 -6.15 18.47
N PRO A 86 11.67 -4.89 17.97
CA PRO A 86 11.91 -4.56 16.57
C PRO A 86 13.33 -4.87 16.10
N GLN A 87 14.33 -4.50 16.88
CA GLN A 87 15.74 -4.71 16.51
C GLN A 87 16.12 -6.19 16.30
N ARG A 88 15.45 -7.10 17.02
CA ARG A 88 15.73 -8.54 16.95
C ARG A 88 15.02 -9.21 15.79
N TYR A 89 13.80 -8.78 15.47
CA TYR A 89 12.93 -9.49 14.55
C TYR A 89 12.71 -8.79 13.22
N ALA A 90 13.24 -7.56 13.03
CA ALA A 90 13.01 -6.80 11.80
C ALA A 90 13.44 -7.56 10.55
N PHE A 91 14.68 -8.04 10.49
CA PHE A 91 15.19 -8.76 9.31
C PHE A 91 14.40 -10.05 9.04
N THR A 92 14.11 -10.82 10.07
CA THR A 92 13.32 -12.07 9.94
C THR A 92 11.91 -11.80 9.46
N LEU A 93 11.27 -10.74 9.97
CA LEU A 93 9.94 -10.33 9.55
C LEU A 93 9.92 -9.90 8.08
N GLU A 94 10.84 -9.03 7.67
CA GLU A 94 10.89 -8.53 6.30
C GLU A 94 11.21 -9.65 5.30
N MET A 95 12.09 -10.58 5.64
CA MET A 95 12.37 -11.76 4.82
C MET A 95 11.17 -12.71 4.71
N SER A 96 10.43 -12.89 5.80
CA SER A 96 9.19 -13.67 5.78
C SER A 96 8.16 -13.01 4.85
N PHE A 97 7.95 -11.70 4.95
CA PHE A 97 7.07 -10.97 4.05
C PHE A 97 7.52 -11.01 2.59
N LEU A 98 8.83 -10.98 2.33
CA LEU A 98 9.37 -11.11 0.98
C LEU A 98 8.94 -12.44 0.36
N ALA A 99 9.11 -13.54 1.08
CA ALA A 99 8.76 -14.87 0.62
C ALA A 99 7.24 -15.05 0.45
N ASP A 100 6.46 -14.65 1.47
CA ASP A 100 5.01 -14.81 1.48
C ASP A 100 4.33 -14.00 0.35
N ARG A 101 4.75 -12.74 0.17
CA ARG A 101 4.21 -11.87 -0.90
C ARG A 101 4.58 -12.40 -2.29
N TYR A 102 5.81 -12.87 -2.46
CA TYR A 102 6.23 -13.45 -3.75
C TYR A 102 5.37 -14.66 -4.10
N GLN A 103 5.23 -15.60 -3.18
CA GLN A 103 4.41 -16.79 -3.40
C GLN A 103 2.97 -16.40 -3.72
N GLN A 104 2.39 -15.53 -2.91
CA GLN A 104 1.01 -15.10 -3.08
C GLN A 104 0.78 -14.41 -4.43
N ILE A 105 1.61 -13.42 -4.79
CA ILE A 105 1.40 -12.66 -6.02
C ILE A 105 1.62 -13.54 -7.26
N SER A 106 2.61 -14.45 -7.21
CA SER A 106 2.85 -15.42 -8.28
C SER A 106 1.65 -16.34 -8.48
N ASP A 107 1.06 -16.84 -7.41
CA ASP A 107 -0.12 -17.71 -7.47
C ASP A 107 -1.35 -16.94 -7.98
N ASP A 108 -1.60 -15.76 -7.43
CA ASP A 108 -2.81 -14.98 -7.71
C ASP A 108 -2.79 -14.34 -9.10
N LEU A 109 -1.63 -13.87 -9.60
CA LEU A 109 -1.52 -13.28 -10.94
C LEU A 109 -1.43 -14.33 -12.04
N SER A 110 -0.95 -15.54 -11.75
CA SER A 110 -0.93 -16.64 -12.72
C SER A 110 -2.32 -17.21 -13.04
N GLN A 111 -3.27 -17.00 -12.13
CA GLN A 111 -4.65 -17.47 -12.27
C GLN A 111 -5.52 -16.35 -12.87
N LEU A 112 -5.58 -16.29 -14.21
CA LEU A 112 -6.51 -15.39 -14.89
C LEU A 112 -7.96 -15.82 -14.60
N ASP A 113 -8.75 -14.87 -14.06
CA ASP A 113 -10.18 -15.06 -13.95
C ASP A 113 -10.88 -14.37 -15.13
N LEU A 114 -11.31 -15.15 -16.10
CA LEU A 114 -11.95 -14.67 -17.33
C LEU A 114 -13.31 -13.97 -17.10
N PHE A 115 -13.86 -14.08 -15.90
CA PHE A 115 -15.12 -13.44 -15.52
C PHE A 115 -14.92 -12.11 -14.78
N LYS A 116 -13.67 -11.65 -14.65
CA LYS A 116 -13.32 -10.40 -14.00
C LYS A 116 -12.74 -9.39 -15.00
N ASP A 117 -13.12 -8.14 -14.82
CA ASP A 117 -12.77 -7.08 -15.76
C ASP A 117 -11.32 -6.59 -15.53
N PHE A 118 -10.86 -6.60 -14.27
CA PHE A 118 -9.49 -6.24 -13.89
C PHE A 118 -9.12 -6.83 -12.52
N ILE A 119 -7.89 -6.58 -12.07
CA ILE A 119 -7.40 -6.99 -10.75
C ILE A 119 -7.31 -5.77 -9.84
N VAL A 120 -7.76 -5.89 -8.60
CA VAL A 120 -7.51 -4.93 -7.53
C VAL A 120 -6.84 -5.60 -6.35
N SER A 121 -5.71 -5.04 -5.87
CA SER A 121 -5.02 -5.51 -4.67
C SER A 121 -4.98 -4.46 -3.58
N ASP A 122 -4.88 -4.86 -2.32
CA ASP A 122 -4.67 -3.97 -1.17
C ASP A 122 -3.19 -3.85 -0.78
N TYR A 123 -2.29 -4.29 -1.64
CA TYR A 123 -0.85 -4.14 -1.54
C TYR A 123 -0.18 -4.30 -2.90
N ASP A 124 1.06 -3.79 -2.99
CA ASP A 124 2.02 -4.13 -4.02
C ASP A 124 3.35 -4.58 -3.42
N VAL A 125 4.14 -5.30 -4.20
CA VAL A 125 5.42 -5.88 -3.74
C VAL A 125 6.44 -4.82 -3.30
N PHE A 126 6.41 -3.62 -3.87
CA PHE A 126 7.32 -2.53 -3.51
C PHE A 126 7.14 -2.00 -2.09
N LYS A 127 5.99 -2.25 -1.47
CA LYS A 127 5.79 -2.05 -0.03
C LYS A 127 6.92 -2.69 0.78
N SER A 128 7.42 -3.85 0.36
CA SER A 128 8.53 -4.54 1.01
C SER A 128 9.81 -3.69 1.06
N LEU A 129 10.13 -2.94 0.00
CA LEU A 129 11.28 -2.03 0.01
C LEU A 129 11.08 -0.82 0.91
N ILE A 130 9.85 -0.30 0.98
CA ILE A 130 9.54 0.87 1.80
C ILE A 130 9.68 0.52 3.28
N PHE A 131 9.06 -0.57 3.71
CA PHE A 131 9.10 -1.01 5.10
C PHE A 131 10.50 -1.45 5.52
N SER A 132 11.18 -2.26 4.71
CA SER A 132 12.54 -2.71 5.03
C SER A 132 13.56 -1.57 5.11
N LYS A 133 13.40 -0.50 4.32
CA LYS A 133 14.23 0.70 4.41
C LYS A 133 14.09 1.42 5.75
N ILE A 134 12.90 1.33 6.38
CA ILE A 134 12.60 1.96 7.66
C ILE A 134 13.02 1.09 8.84
N THR A 135 12.85 -0.21 8.71
CA THR A 135 13.00 -1.17 9.82
C THR A 135 14.39 -1.77 9.94
N LEU A 136 15.14 -1.86 8.82
CA LEU A 136 16.43 -2.55 8.80
C LEU A 136 17.63 -1.58 8.93
N PRO A 137 18.72 -1.98 9.59
CA PRO A 137 20.02 -1.35 9.45
C PRO A 137 20.48 -1.29 8.00
N LYS A 138 21.35 -0.34 7.68
CA LYS A 138 21.76 -0.05 6.30
C LYS A 138 22.32 -1.25 5.54
N ASP A 139 23.15 -2.04 6.18
CA ASP A 139 23.79 -3.24 5.60
C ASP A 139 22.79 -4.37 5.36
N GLU A 140 21.90 -4.62 6.31
CA GLU A 140 20.80 -5.57 6.16
C GLU A 140 19.83 -5.12 5.05
N PHE A 141 19.47 -3.82 5.00
CA PHE A 141 18.66 -3.28 3.93
C PHE A 141 19.30 -3.44 2.55
N MET A 142 20.63 -3.25 2.43
CA MET A 142 21.34 -3.43 1.16
C MET A 142 21.31 -4.89 0.69
N LEU A 143 21.41 -5.86 1.60
CA LEU A 143 21.25 -7.29 1.30
C LEU A 143 19.81 -7.60 0.88
N TYR A 144 18.84 -7.15 1.67
CA TYR A 144 17.42 -7.32 1.40
C TYR A 144 17.03 -6.77 0.02
N ARG A 145 17.48 -5.56 -0.30
CA ARG A 145 17.21 -4.91 -1.59
C ARG A 145 17.74 -5.72 -2.78
N LYS A 146 18.94 -6.33 -2.66
CA LYS A 146 19.47 -7.22 -3.71
C LYS A 146 18.58 -8.43 -3.93
N LEU A 147 18.14 -9.08 -2.85
CA LEU A 147 17.22 -10.23 -2.92
C LEU A 147 15.87 -9.82 -3.49
N PHE A 148 15.34 -8.69 -3.07
CA PHE A 148 14.08 -8.16 -3.59
C PHE A 148 14.08 -8.07 -5.12
N TYR A 149 15.07 -7.40 -5.71
CA TYR A 149 15.12 -7.22 -7.16
C TYR A 149 15.37 -8.53 -7.94
N GLN A 150 15.99 -9.52 -7.32
CA GLN A 150 16.14 -10.84 -7.92
C GLN A 150 14.83 -11.63 -7.91
N VAL A 151 14.10 -11.56 -6.81
CA VAL A 151 12.85 -12.30 -6.59
C VAL A 151 11.72 -11.71 -7.42
N TYR A 152 11.60 -10.38 -7.45
CA TYR A 152 10.45 -9.70 -8.07
C TYR A 152 10.71 -9.18 -9.50
N LYS A 153 11.80 -9.56 -10.15
CA LYS A 153 12.15 -9.06 -11.51
C LYS A 153 11.06 -9.34 -12.55
N ASP A 154 10.37 -10.47 -12.43
CA ASP A 154 9.37 -10.95 -13.39
C ASP A 154 7.91 -10.74 -12.91
N ILE A 155 7.71 -10.08 -11.78
CA ILE A 155 6.37 -9.78 -11.26
C ILE A 155 5.78 -8.59 -12.02
N PRO A 156 4.57 -8.72 -12.59
CA PRO A 156 3.89 -7.61 -13.26
C PRO A 156 3.68 -6.42 -12.32
N LYS A 157 3.90 -5.22 -12.85
CA LYS A 157 3.64 -3.97 -12.12
C LYS A 157 2.18 -3.57 -12.30
N PRO A 158 1.56 -2.92 -11.30
CA PRO A 158 0.26 -2.31 -11.47
C PRO A 158 0.23 -1.25 -12.57
N ASP A 159 -0.86 -1.19 -13.34
CA ASP A 159 -1.11 -0.12 -14.30
C ASP A 159 -1.44 1.20 -13.59
N LEU A 160 -2.01 1.10 -12.39
CA LEU A 160 -2.34 2.23 -11.54
C LEU A 160 -2.00 1.93 -10.08
N TYR A 161 -1.24 2.85 -9.47
CA TYR A 161 -0.99 2.92 -8.04
C TYR A 161 -1.92 3.94 -7.40
N VAL A 162 -2.75 3.53 -6.46
CA VAL A 162 -3.59 4.42 -5.66
C VAL A 162 -3.01 4.49 -4.25
N TYR A 163 -2.34 5.59 -3.92
CA TYR A 163 -1.82 5.80 -2.57
C TYR A 163 -2.84 6.56 -1.71
N LEU A 164 -3.33 5.90 -0.66
CA LEU A 164 -4.22 6.49 0.33
C LEU A 164 -3.39 7.20 1.39
N TYR A 165 -3.31 8.52 1.30
CA TYR A 165 -2.69 9.34 2.33
C TYR A 165 -3.68 9.60 3.46
N GLN A 166 -3.18 9.52 4.69
CA GLN A 166 -3.93 9.88 5.90
C GLN A 166 -2.95 10.39 6.95
N ASN A 167 -3.34 11.41 7.72
CA ASN A 167 -2.53 11.92 8.82
C ASN A 167 -2.43 10.88 9.96
N THR A 168 -1.39 11.01 10.78
CA THR A 168 -1.04 10.04 11.81
C THR A 168 -2.11 9.91 12.89
N GLU A 169 -2.78 11.00 13.25
CA GLU A 169 -3.86 10.98 14.23
C GLU A 169 -5.01 10.08 13.77
N ARG A 170 -5.43 10.25 12.52
CA ARG A 170 -6.51 9.44 11.94
C ARG A 170 -6.11 7.98 11.75
N LEU A 171 -4.84 7.71 11.39
CA LEU A 171 -4.32 6.34 11.34
C LEU A 171 -4.41 5.66 12.70
N GLN A 172 -4.01 6.34 13.77
CA GLN A 172 -4.09 5.84 15.14
C GLN A 172 -5.54 5.55 15.57
N GLU A 173 -6.48 6.43 15.23
CA GLU A 173 -7.90 6.19 15.49
C GLU A 173 -8.39 4.91 14.80
N ASN A 174 -8.04 4.73 13.52
CA ASN A 174 -8.43 3.57 12.74
C ASN A 174 -7.79 2.28 13.29
N ILE A 175 -6.52 2.33 13.70
CA ILE A 175 -5.81 1.21 14.33
C ILE A 175 -6.50 0.81 15.64
N LYS A 176 -6.84 1.79 16.48
CA LYS A 176 -7.58 1.56 17.73
C LYS A 176 -8.96 0.97 17.47
N LYS A 177 -9.72 1.51 16.51
CA LYS A 177 -11.05 1.04 16.11
C LYS A 177 -11.00 -0.41 15.59
N ARG A 178 -9.96 -0.77 14.81
CA ARG A 178 -9.73 -2.12 14.30
C ARG A 178 -9.40 -3.13 15.41
N GLY A 179 -8.71 -2.72 16.48
CA GLY A 179 -8.54 -3.46 17.72
C GLY A 179 -7.58 -4.66 17.67
N ARG A 180 -6.65 -4.75 16.72
CA ARG A 180 -5.64 -5.81 16.70
C ARG A 180 -4.66 -5.67 17.86
N LYS A 181 -4.51 -6.72 18.67
CA LYS A 181 -3.74 -6.68 19.92
C LYS A 181 -2.27 -6.25 19.73
N TYR A 182 -1.62 -6.72 18.68
CA TYR A 182 -0.20 -6.44 18.39
C TYR A 182 0.04 -5.04 17.79
N GLU A 183 -1.01 -4.36 17.32
CA GLU A 183 -0.91 -3.01 16.75
C GLU A 183 -1.05 -1.90 17.81
N LYS A 184 -1.42 -2.24 19.04
CA LYS A 184 -1.64 -1.26 20.13
C LYS A 184 -0.38 -0.47 20.51
N GLU A 185 0.80 -1.03 20.21
CA GLU A 185 2.10 -0.46 20.56
C GLU A 185 2.73 0.34 19.41
N ILE A 186 2.02 0.49 18.27
CA ILE A 186 2.51 1.27 17.14
C ILE A 186 2.60 2.74 17.53
N GLN A 187 3.83 3.29 17.47
CA GLN A 187 4.12 4.68 17.79
C GLN A 187 3.86 5.59 16.59
N ASP A 188 3.49 6.83 16.87
CA ASP A 188 3.23 7.86 15.85
C ASP A 188 4.43 8.06 14.92
N GLU A 189 5.65 8.12 15.48
CA GLU A 189 6.88 8.23 14.71
C GLU A 189 7.07 7.13 13.67
N TYR A 190 6.60 5.92 13.95
CA TYR A 190 6.69 4.82 13.01
C TYR A 190 5.74 5.03 11.83
N LEU A 191 4.53 5.49 12.09
CA LEU A 191 3.56 5.83 11.05
C LEU A 191 4.04 7.01 10.19
N ASP A 192 4.63 8.03 10.81
CA ASP A 192 5.22 9.19 10.10
C ASP A 192 6.36 8.74 9.18
N LYS A 193 7.25 7.87 9.66
CA LYS A 193 8.33 7.30 8.84
C LYS A 193 7.80 6.49 7.66
N ILE A 194 6.71 5.75 7.83
CA ILE A 194 6.07 5.01 6.74
C ILE A 194 5.47 5.99 5.73
N ASN A 195 4.73 7.01 6.15
CA ASN A 195 4.19 8.03 5.24
C ASN A 195 5.31 8.71 4.44
N ALA A 196 6.37 9.15 5.11
CA ALA A 196 7.54 9.75 4.46
C ALA A 196 8.21 8.77 3.49
N GLY A 197 8.36 7.50 3.88
CA GLY A 197 8.93 6.45 3.05
C GLY A 197 8.16 6.19 1.76
N TYR A 198 6.82 6.17 1.83
CA TYR A 198 5.97 6.07 0.63
C TYR A 198 6.15 7.27 -0.28
N LEU A 199 6.07 8.49 0.25
CA LEU A 199 6.21 9.71 -0.56
C LEU A 199 7.59 9.80 -1.22
N ASP A 200 8.66 9.45 -0.52
CA ASP A 200 10.01 9.37 -1.07
C ASP A 200 10.12 8.32 -2.18
N PHE A 201 9.51 7.15 -1.96
CA PHE A 201 9.48 6.08 -2.95
C PHE A 201 8.76 6.53 -4.22
N LEU A 202 7.56 7.06 -4.10
CA LEU A 202 6.74 7.51 -5.23
C LEU A 202 7.42 8.64 -6.02
N LYS A 203 8.09 9.59 -5.34
CA LYS A 203 8.88 10.64 -5.99
C LYS A 203 10.08 10.10 -6.77
N SER A 204 10.71 9.02 -6.27
CA SER A 204 11.91 8.44 -6.90
C SER A 204 11.60 7.48 -8.04
N HIS A 205 10.32 7.16 -8.27
CA HIS A 205 9.86 6.25 -9.32
C HIS A 205 8.80 6.91 -10.23
N PRO A 206 9.20 7.91 -11.03
CA PRO A 206 8.26 8.64 -11.89
C PRO A 206 7.67 7.77 -13.02
N GLU A 207 8.21 6.57 -13.23
CA GLU A 207 7.68 5.59 -14.18
C GLU A 207 6.37 4.94 -13.72
N PHE A 208 6.00 5.05 -12.44
CA PHE A 208 4.72 4.56 -11.96
C PHE A 208 3.60 5.56 -12.23
N ASN A 209 2.47 5.07 -12.71
CA ASN A 209 1.24 5.84 -12.77
C ASN A 209 0.62 5.89 -11.36
N VAL A 210 0.93 6.94 -10.60
CA VAL A 210 0.55 7.07 -9.19
C VAL A 210 -0.55 8.11 -9.06
N LYS A 211 -1.54 7.77 -8.23
CA LYS A 211 -2.55 8.72 -7.76
C LYS A 211 -2.58 8.74 -6.24
N ILE A 212 -2.35 9.93 -5.68
CA ILE A 212 -2.42 10.17 -4.24
C ILE A 212 -3.81 10.71 -3.90
N ILE A 213 -4.46 10.08 -2.93
CA ILE A 213 -5.78 10.50 -2.45
C ILE A 213 -5.67 10.79 -0.96
N ASP A 214 -5.87 12.03 -0.57
CA ASP A 214 -6.03 12.39 0.84
C ASP A 214 -7.41 11.97 1.33
N ILE A 215 -7.40 11.07 2.31
CA ILE A 215 -8.61 10.52 2.93
C ILE A 215 -8.75 10.91 4.40
N SER A 216 -7.98 11.91 4.87
CA SER A 216 -7.96 12.31 6.29
C SER A 216 -9.34 12.73 6.80
N GLU A 217 -10.15 13.32 5.94
CA GLU A 217 -11.53 13.75 6.25
C GLU A 217 -12.62 12.82 5.70
N LYS A 218 -12.26 11.66 5.13
CA LYS A 218 -13.20 10.75 4.49
C LYS A 218 -13.37 9.48 5.32
N ASP A 219 -14.61 9.12 5.63
CA ASP A 219 -14.96 7.81 6.18
C ASP A 219 -15.70 7.01 5.12
N PHE A 220 -15.04 6.04 4.51
CA PHE A 220 -15.62 5.07 3.58
C PHE A 220 -15.64 3.65 4.17
N VAL A 221 -15.21 3.51 5.43
CA VAL A 221 -15.25 2.27 6.21
C VAL A 221 -16.51 2.30 7.06
N LYS A 222 -17.64 1.95 6.48
CA LYS A 222 -18.90 1.76 7.21
C LYS A 222 -19.24 0.29 7.36
#